data_a27b0a8e9d9eb9f83ce0fb668ba9857c
#
_entry.id   a27b0a8e9d9eb9f83ce0fb668ba9857c
#
_cell.length_a   1.000
_cell.length_b   1.000
_cell.length_c   1.000
_cell.angle_alpha   90.00
_cell.angle_beta   90.00
_cell.angle_gamma   90.00
#
_symmetry.space_group_name_H-M   'P 1'
#
loop_
_entity.id
_entity.type
_entity.pdbx_description
1 polymer ?
#
loop_
_entity_poly.entity_id
_entity_poly.type
_entity_poly.pdbx_seq_one_letter_code
_entity_poly.pdbx_strand_id
1 'polypeptide(L)'
;WGDFTELDCSTDPRDNKSVPDDYDGDMICDVLDLDADGDGLPNDWEQARGLDYLDSEDYITCHGMSEYCLRTYDDFTFAEAHNAYSTPEDGILAGINHLTGLQSQWDDGIRAFMLDVYHSQWSNESEQDIVFCHNIGIFDMHPCQFGSADAFVWLDNLTSLQGNTTGDIVTLLFENYVPGNHLEYLLSESGILQRAYFHEIGTEWPSMGDMILSGKNVVIFVQYGYGDEYPELMSAWTHTWDTPYGESEPEEMSCELGRGDLNQPVWHMNNWLNTMSRADPTKATIVNEYQTLLDRALLCWETVGNRPTFIGVDYWEQGEVTNVTITLNKMSDWSDEIPPHPASVT
;
A
#
# COMPACT_ATOMS: atom_id res chain seq x y z
N TRP A 1 42.92 12.58 1.00
CA TRP A 1 42.86 11.39 1.85
C TRP A 1 43.98 11.43 2.90
N GLY A 2 43.78 10.80 4.04
CA GLY A 2 44.84 10.65 5.07
C GLY A 2 45.56 9.31 4.92
N ASP A 3 46.86 9.24 5.30
CA ASP A 3 47.69 8.04 5.12
C ASP A 3 47.06 6.74 5.65
N PHE A 4 46.31 6.80 6.76
CA PHE A 4 45.62 5.63 7.33
C PHE A 4 44.40 5.23 6.50
N THR A 5 43.62 6.21 6.02
CA THR A 5 42.47 5.96 5.16
C THR A 5 42.94 5.36 3.83
N GLU A 6 44.01 5.88 3.24
CA GLU A 6 44.57 5.35 2.01
C GLU A 6 45.00 3.88 2.16
N LEU A 7 45.61 3.51 3.32
CA LEU A 7 45.96 2.12 3.60
C LEU A 7 44.72 1.24 3.78
N ASP A 8 43.70 1.72 4.46
CA ASP A 8 42.43 1.00 4.63
C ASP A 8 41.71 0.81 3.29
N CYS A 9 41.79 1.82 2.41
CA CYS A 9 41.31 1.78 1.04
C CYS A 9 42.23 1.06 0.04
N SER A 10 43.30 0.40 0.52
CA SER A 10 44.24 -0.36 -0.31
C SER A 10 45.03 0.48 -1.30
N THR A 11 45.27 1.76 -1.03
CA THR A 11 46.13 2.66 -1.82
C THR A 11 47.46 2.97 -1.13
N ASP A 12 48.42 3.57 -1.83
CA ASP A 12 49.77 3.85 -1.31
C ASP A 12 49.90 5.32 -0.88
N PRO A 13 49.97 5.62 0.44
CA PRO A 13 50.09 6.99 0.97
C PRO A 13 51.36 7.72 0.52
N ARG A 14 52.31 7.04 -0.11
CA ARG A 14 53.59 7.61 -0.58
C ARG A 14 53.54 7.96 -2.09
N ASP A 15 52.51 7.54 -2.79
CA ASP A 15 52.31 7.80 -4.20
C ASP A 15 51.08 8.72 -4.37
N ASN A 16 51.30 9.98 -4.66
CA ASN A 16 50.26 11.00 -4.88
C ASN A 16 49.35 10.71 -6.09
N LYS A 17 49.57 9.62 -6.80
CA LYS A 17 48.72 9.13 -7.89
C LYS A 17 47.88 7.93 -7.48
N SER A 18 48.19 7.36 -6.33
CA SER A 18 47.44 6.24 -5.73
C SER A 18 46.35 6.85 -4.85
N VAL A 19 45.26 7.27 -5.42
CA VAL A 19 44.12 7.89 -4.74
C VAL A 19 43.02 6.83 -4.61
N PRO A 20 42.37 6.69 -3.44
CA PRO A 20 41.22 5.83 -3.31
C PRO A 20 40.11 6.21 -4.30
N ASP A 21 39.48 5.21 -4.87
CA ASP A 21 38.23 5.41 -5.61
C ASP A 21 37.12 5.78 -4.62
N ASP A 22 36.28 6.75 -4.98
CA ASP A 22 35.22 7.35 -4.18
C ASP A 22 34.21 7.92 -5.18
N TYR A 23 33.27 7.06 -5.55
CA TYR A 23 32.42 7.31 -6.72
C TYR A 23 31.35 8.38 -6.45
N ASP A 24 30.72 8.33 -5.26
CA ASP A 24 29.70 9.31 -4.88
C ASP A 24 30.27 10.60 -4.25
N GLY A 25 31.55 10.57 -3.81
CA GLY A 25 32.28 11.72 -3.29
C GLY A 25 32.00 12.03 -1.82
N ASP A 26 31.50 11.07 -1.04
CA ASP A 26 31.13 11.25 0.37
C ASP A 26 32.32 11.15 1.34
N MET A 27 33.53 10.84 0.84
CA MET A 27 34.79 10.65 1.56
C MET A 27 34.90 9.29 2.28
N ILE A 28 34.10 8.33 1.93
CA ILE A 28 34.32 6.90 2.18
C ILE A 28 34.78 6.30 0.85
N CYS A 29 35.80 5.47 0.82
CA CYS A 29 36.23 4.86 -0.44
C CYS A 29 35.35 3.65 -0.79
N ASP A 30 35.12 3.38 -2.07
CA ASP A 30 34.23 2.35 -2.58
C ASP A 30 34.46 0.96 -1.95
N VAL A 31 35.69 0.63 -1.54
CA VAL A 31 36.04 -0.63 -0.89
C VAL A 31 35.47 -0.76 0.53
N LEU A 32 35.25 0.36 1.20
CA LEU A 32 34.73 0.43 2.57
C LEU A 32 33.30 0.95 2.62
N ASP A 33 32.83 1.49 1.50
CA ASP A 33 31.49 2.02 1.39
C ASP A 33 30.47 0.88 1.28
N LEU A 34 29.30 1.08 1.90
CA LEU A 34 28.17 0.17 1.83
C LEU A 34 27.20 0.53 0.70
N ASP A 35 27.29 1.75 0.16
CA ASP A 35 26.46 2.34 -0.88
C ASP A 35 27.36 3.25 -1.73
N ALA A 36 28.24 2.62 -2.53
CA ALA A 36 29.39 3.26 -3.16
C ALA A 36 29.05 4.29 -4.24
N ASP A 37 27.84 4.26 -4.79
CA ASP A 37 27.38 5.25 -5.78
C ASP A 37 26.33 6.24 -5.21
N GLY A 38 25.92 6.03 -3.94
CA GLY A 38 25.08 6.96 -3.18
C GLY A 38 23.63 7.02 -3.66
N ASP A 39 23.10 5.95 -4.29
CA ASP A 39 21.72 5.92 -4.81
C ASP A 39 20.68 5.50 -3.76
N GLY A 40 21.13 5.05 -2.57
CA GLY A 40 20.31 4.62 -1.44
C GLY A 40 20.06 3.10 -1.38
N LEU A 41 20.70 2.32 -2.25
CA LEU A 41 20.70 0.86 -2.22
C LEU A 41 22.08 0.33 -1.81
N PRO A 42 22.18 -0.61 -0.86
CA PRO A 42 23.47 -1.16 -0.47
C PRO A 42 24.10 -2.03 -1.58
N ASN A 43 25.43 -1.93 -1.76
CA ASN A 43 26.20 -2.66 -2.77
C ASN A 43 25.90 -4.16 -2.83
N ASP A 44 25.77 -4.82 -1.67
CA ASP A 44 25.51 -6.26 -1.60
C ASP A 44 24.07 -6.60 -2.00
N TRP A 45 23.13 -5.70 -1.73
CA TRP A 45 21.73 -5.83 -2.13
C TRP A 45 21.59 -5.73 -3.65
N GLU A 46 22.28 -4.78 -4.27
CA GLU A 46 22.30 -4.55 -5.71
C GLU A 46 22.96 -5.70 -6.47
N GLN A 47 24.17 -6.09 -6.04
CA GLN A 47 24.89 -7.21 -6.66
C GLN A 47 24.08 -8.51 -6.62
N ALA A 48 23.36 -8.78 -5.53
CA ALA A 48 22.51 -9.96 -5.41
C ALA A 48 21.34 -9.94 -6.42
N ARG A 49 20.97 -8.77 -6.93
CA ARG A 49 19.83 -8.54 -7.84
C ARG A 49 20.24 -8.18 -9.26
N GLY A 50 21.56 -8.03 -9.49
CA GLY A 50 22.13 -7.78 -10.81
C GLY A 50 22.08 -6.31 -11.23
N LEU A 51 21.97 -5.41 -10.26
CA LEU A 51 22.18 -3.98 -10.43
C LEU A 51 23.68 -3.64 -10.34
N ASP A 52 24.08 -2.51 -10.89
CA ASP A 52 25.47 -2.05 -10.89
C ASP A 52 25.73 -1.06 -9.74
N TYR A 53 26.25 -1.54 -8.63
CA TYR A 53 26.54 -0.80 -7.40
C TYR A 53 27.57 0.35 -7.54
N LEU A 54 28.00 0.64 -8.76
CA LEU A 54 28.84 1.79 -9.10
C LEU A 54 28.19 2.70 -10.16
N ASP A 55 26.91 2.54 -10.42
CA ASP A 55 26.16 3.36 -11.38
C ASP A 55 24.88 3.91 -10.73
N SER A 56 24.97 5.08 -10.14
CA SER A 56 23.87 5.78 -9.47
C SER A 56 22.63 6.07 -10.34
N GLU A 57 22.65 5.68 -11.61
CA GLU A 57 21.50 5.72 -12.51
C GLU A 57 20.85 4.33 -12.70
N ASP A 58 21.49 3.24 -12.23
CA ASP A 58 20.99 1.85 -12.30
C ASP A 58 20.29 1.43 -11.00
N TYR A 59 19.32 2.20 -10.56
CA TYR A 59 18.57 1.97 -9.34
C TYR A 59 17.08 1.73 -9.58
N ILE A 60 16.41 1.22 -8.55
CA ILE A 60 14.94 1.15 -8.50
C ILE A 60 14.41 1.98 -7.34
N THR A 61 13.16 2.41 -7.46
CA THR A 61 12.44 3.06 -6.35
C THR A 61 11.21 2.25 -5.97
N CYS A 62 10.86 2.28 -4.69
CA CYS A 62 9.62 1.76 -4.16
C CYS A 62 8.87 2.92 -3.53
N HIS A 63 7.67 3.22 -4.05
CA HIS A 63 6.91 4.41 -3.62
C HIS A 63 7.72 5.70 -3.61
N GLY A 64 8.58 5.87 -4.63
CA GLY A 64 9.36 7.08 -4.88
C GLY A 64 10.70 7.19 -4.14
N MET A 65 11.09 6.20 -3.34
CA MET A 65 12.37 6.18 -2.62
C MET A 65 13.07 4.83 -2.77
N SER A 66 14.38 4.82 -3.00
CA SER A 66 15.16 3.59 -3.11
C SER A 66 15.26 2.83 -1.79
N GLU A 67 15.43 3.55 -0.68
CA GLU A 67 15.52 2.93 0.65
C GLU A 67 14.25 2.17 1.05
N TYR A 68 13.09 2.51 0.50
CA TYR A 68 11.86 1.75 0.76
C TYR A 68 11.89 0.37 0.10
N CYS A 69 12.71 0.18 -0.93
CA CYS A 69 12.88 -1.12 -1.57
C CYS A 69 13.52 -2.19 -0.66
N LEU A 70 14.22 -1.75 0.38
CA LEU A 70 14.83 -2.63 1.38
C LEU A 70 13.82 -3.16 2.42
N ARG A 71 12.66 -2.49 2.57
CA ARG A 71 11.61 -2.92 3.51
C ARG A 71 10.81 -4.09 2.97
N THR A 72 10.38 -4.96 3.86
CA THR A 72 9.40 -5.99 3.52
C THR A 72 8.00 -5.38 3.40
N TYR A 73 7.14 -6.04 2.63
CA TYR A 73 5.78 -5.57 2.37
C TYR A 73 4.97 -5.35 3.68
N ASP A 74 5.16 -6.22 4.66
CA ASP A 74 4.50 -6.14 5.97
C ASP A 74 5.11 -5.07 6.90
N ASP A 75 6.32 -4.58 6.61
CA ASP A 75 6.97 -3.47 7.33
C ASP A 75 6.83 -2.12 6.60
N PHE A 76 5.77 -1.94 5.83
CA PHE A 76 5.46 -0.68 5.17
C PHE A 76 4.00 -0.29 5.41
N THR A 77 3.73 1.00 5.56
CA THR A 77 2.37 1.52 5.77
C THR A 77 1.84 2.16 4.50
N PHE A 78 0.73 1.64 3.99
CA PHE A 78 0.03 2.14 2.81
C PHE A 78 -1.20 2.95 3.22
N ALA A 79 -1.46 4.06 2.52
CA ALA A 79 -2.75 4.73 2.57
C ALA A 79 -3.78 3.90 1.79
N GLU A 80 -4.93 3.62 2.42
CA GLU A 80 -5.97 2.76 1.87
C GLU A 80 -7.30 3.52 1.77
N ALA A 81 -7.94 3.45 0.61
CA ALA A 81 -9.27 4.02 0.39
C ALA A 81 -10.35 2.94 0.61
N HIS A 82 -11.21 3.13 1.62
CA HIS A 82 -12.36 2.27 1.86
C HIS A 82 -13.44 2.54 0.80
N ASN A 83 -13.90 1.50 0.08
CA ASN A 83 -14.82 1.66 -1.05
C ASN A 83 -14.32 2.69 -2.08
N ALA A 84 -13.10 2.53 -2.55
CA ALA A 84 -12.36 3.49 -3.38
C ALA A 84 -13.12 4.00 -4.62
N TYR A 85 -13.97 3.15 -5.21
CA TYR A 85 -14.85 3.44 -6.34
C TYR A 85 -16.10 4.25 -5.95
N SER A 86 -16.39 4.39 -4.65
CA SER A 86 -17.66 4.99 -4.18
C SER A 86 -17.59 6.51 -4.21
N THR A 87 -17.58 7.06 -5.43
CA THR A 87 -17.46 8.49 -5.73
C THR A 87 -18.53 8.98 -6.71
N PRO A 88 -18.85 10.28 -6.73
CA PRO A 88 -19.70 10.84 -7.77
C PRO A 88 -19.13 10.72 -9.18
N GLU A 89 -17.79 10.72 -9.33
CA GLU A 89 -17.08 10.57 -10.60
C GLU A 89 -17.25 9.17 -11.19
N ASP A 90 -17.35 8.16 -10.33
CA ASP A 90 -17.61 6.76 -10.71
C ASP A 90 -19.10 6.43 -10.87
N GLY A 91 -19.98 7.44 -10.74
CA GLY A 91 -21.42 7.29 -10.95
C GLY A 91 -22.22 6.84 -9.74
N ILE A 92 -21.63 6.87 -8.54
CA ILE A 92 -22.34 6.57 -7.29
C ILE A 92 -23.22 7.78 -6.89
N LEU A 93 -24.51 7.53 -6.68
CA LEU A 93 -25.50 8.56 -6.43
C LEU A 93 -25.82 8.76 -4.94
N ALA A 94 -25.57 7.74 -4.12
CA ALA A 94 -25.83 7.80 -2.68
C ALA A 94 -24.92 6.81 -1.93
N GLY A 95 -24.52 7.19 -0.71
CA GLY A 95 -23.61 6.38 0.10
C GLY A 95 -22.17 6.49 -0.39
N ILE A 96 -21.77 7.67 -0.89
CA ILE A 96 -20.39 7.93 -1.32
C ILE A 96 -19.43 7.86 -0.13
N ASN A 97 -18.24 7.34 -0.39
CA ASN A 97 -17.14 7.27 0.59
C ASN A 97 -16.05 8.31 0.31
N HIS A 98 -15.97 8.82 -0.92
CA HIS A 98 -14.98 9.81 -1.34
C HIS A 98 -15.59 10.85 -2.27
N LEU A 99 -14.98 12.01 -2.37
CA LEU A 99 -15.48 13.12 -3.22
C LEU A 99 -14.94 13.03 -4.65
N THR A 100 -13.74 12.43 -4.83
CA THR A 100 -13.02 12.33 -6.09
C THR A 100 -12.62 10.88 -6.38
N GLY A 101 -12.43 10.57 -7.66
CA GLY A 101 -12.18 9.21 -8.14
C GLY A 101 -10.71 8.78 -8.11
N LEU A 102 -10.46 7.66 -8.76
CA LEU A 102 -9.20 6.93 -8.75
C LEU A 102 -7.96 7.78 -9.11
N GLN A 103 -8.08 8.67 -10.13
CA GLN A 103 -6.93 9.50 -10.54
C GLN A 103 -6.44 10.39 -9.38
N SER A 104 -7.38 11.06 -8.68
CA SER A 104 -7.03 11.92 -7.55
C SER A 104 -6.48 11.13 -6.37
N GLN A 105 -7.05 9.96 -6.09
CA GLN A 105 -6.55 9.02 -5.06
C GLN A 105 -5.10 8.60 -5.38
N TRP A 106 -4.83 8.27 -6.63
CA TRP A 106 -3.49 7.88 -7.09
C TRP A 106 -2.49 9.03 -6.97
N ASP A 107 -2.87 10.22 -7.41
CA ASP A 107 -2.01 11.41 -7.40
C ASP A 107 -1.66 11.85 -5.96
N ASP A 108 -2.56 11.61 -4.99
CA ASP A 108 -2.30 11.86 -3.56
C ASP A 108 -1.40 10.79 -2.92
N GLY A 109 -1.24 9.60 -3.52
CA GLY A 109 -0.39 8.53 -3.01
C GLY A 109 -1.13 7.34 -2.42
N ILE A 110 -2.44 7.22 -2.59
CA ILE A 110 -3.19 6.02 -2.20
C ILE A 110 -2.78 4.85 -3.10
N ARG A 111 -2.43 3.72 -2.48
CA ARG A 111 -1.97 2.50 -3.17
C ARG A 111 -2.66 1.23 -2.68
N ALA A 112 -3.59 1.34 -1.74
CA ALA A 112 -4.45 0.24 -1.32
C ALA A 112 -5.92 0.63 -1.52
N PHE A 113 -6.74 -0.30 -2.03
CA PHE A 113 -8.09 -0.03 -2.46
C PHE A 113 -9.03 -1.16 -2.00
N MET A 114 -10.02 -0.81 -1.18
CA MET A 114 -11.12 -1.72 -0.85
C MET A 114 -12.24 -1.59 -1.88
N LEU A 115 -12.73 -2.71 -2.42
CA LEU A 115 -13.61 -2.76 -3.58
C LEU A 115 -14.71 -3.81 -3.36
N ASP A 116 -15.98 -3.40 -3.38
CA ASP A 116 -17.11 -4.34 -3.35
C ASP A 116 -17.49 -4.73 -4.77
N VAL A 117 -17.38 -6.02 -5.10
CA VAL A 117 -17.56 -6.54 -6.44
C VAL A 117 -18.86 -7.34 -6.57
N TYR A 118 -19.71 -6.94 -7.51
CA TYR A 118 -21.02 -7.54 -7.80
C TYR A 118 -21.22 -7.72 -9.30
N HIS A 119 -22.24 -8.53 -9.67
CA HIS A 119 -22.85 -8.40 -10.98
C HIS A 119 -23.83 -7.21 -10.98
N SER A 120 -24.04 -6.54 -12.12
CA SER A 120 -24.89 -5.34 -12.18
C SER A 120 -26.36 -5.63 -11.88
N GLN A 121 -26.79 -6.88 -12.07
CA GLN A 121 -28.16 -7.35 -11.88
C GLN A 121 -28.21 -8.78 -11.36
N TRP A 122 -29.14 -9.09 -10.47
CA TRP A 122 -29.36 -10.46 -9.96
C TRP A 122 -29.77 -11.48 -11.05
N SER A 123 -30.29 -11.02 -12.19
CA SER A 123 -30.75 -11.87 -13.28
C SER A 123 -29.72 -12.11 -14.37
N ASN A 124 -28.57 -11.49 -14.30
CA ASN A 124 -27.50 -11.59 -15.30
C ASN A 124 -26.15 -11.80 -14.61
N GLU A 125 -25.83 -13.06 -14.31
CA GLU A 125 -24.56 -13.44 -13.71
C GLU A 125 -23.54 -13.79 -14.81
N SER A 126 -23.16 -12.79 -15.61
CA SER A 126 -22.12 -12.94 -16.62
C SER A 126 -20.77 -12.46 -16.12
N GLU A 127 -19.70 -13.16 -16.47
CA GLU A 127 -18.33 -12.74 -16.19
C GLU A 127 -17.97 -11.39 -16.84
N GLN A 128 -18.76 -10.94 -17.84
CA GLN A 128 -18.60 -9.66 -18.51
C GLN A 128 -19.46 -8.54 -17.89
N ASP A 129 -20.29 -8.86 -16.90
CA ASP A 129 -21.20 -7.92 -16.25
C ASP A 129 -20.81 -7.73 -14.77
N ILE A 130 -19.57 -7.29 -14.54
CA ILE A 130 -19.02 -7.07 -13.21
C ILE A 130 -18.86 -5.58 -12.95
N VAL A 131 -19.34 -5.15 -11.80
CA VAL A 131 -19.31 -3.74 -11.37
C VAL A 131 -18.87 -3.64 -9.91
N PHE A 132 -18.41 -2.45 -9.54
CA PHE A 132 -18.24 -2.06 -8.15
C PHE A 132 -19.45 -1.28 -7.69
N CYS A 133 -20.06 -1.68 -6.58
CA CYS A 133 -21.17 -0.98 -5.97
C CYS A 133 -21.31 -1.36 -4.50
N HIS A 134 -21.91 -0.48 -3.70
CA HIS A 134 -22.00 -0.66 -2.25
C HIS A 134 -23.43 -0.94 -1.79
N ASN A 135 -23.58 -1.91 -0.89
CA ASN A 135 -24.86 -2.19 -0.25
C ASN A 135 -25.13 -1.19 0.88
N ILE A 136 -26.01 -0.24 0.65
CA ILE A 136 -26.40 0.77 1.64
C ILE A 136 -27.43 0.29 2.67
N GLY A 137 -27.63 -1.02 2.80
CA GLY A 137 -28.46 -1.62 3.86
C GLY A 137 -29.98 -1.48 3.68
N ILE A 138 -30.46 -1.22 2.46
CA ILE A 138 -31.90 -1.21 2.16
C ILE A 138 -32.33 -2.61 1.74
N PHE A 139 -33.20 -3.25 2.53
CA PHE A 139 -33.69 -4.59 2.28
C PHE A 139 -34.38 -4.74 0.91
N ASP A 140 -34.19 -5.88 0.26
CA ASP A 140 -34.78 -6.29 -1.01
C ASP A 140 -34.39 -5.42 -2.25
N MET A 141 -33.37 -4.56 -2.13
CA MET A 141 -32.87 -3.80 -3.26
C MET A 141 -31.49 -4.33 -3.69
N HIS A 142 -31.23 -4.31 -5.01
CA HIS A 142 -29.91 -4.67 -5.52
C HIS A 142 -28.84 -3.66 -5.00
N PRO A 143 -27.65 -4.09 -4.54
CA PRO A 143 -26.61 -3.19 -4.06
C PRO A 143 -26.30 -2.04 -5.02
N CYS A 144 -26.26 -2.31 -6.33
CA CYS A 144 -25.92 -1.34 -7.37
C CYS A 144 -27.07 -0.38 -7.75
N GLN A 145 -28.20 -0.37 -7.04
CA GLN A 145 -29.35 0.47 -7.43
C GLN A 145 -29.11 1.97 -7.25
N PHE A 146 -28.13 2.34 -6.45
CA PHE A 146 -27.75 3.74 -6.21
C PHE A 146 -26.52 4.18 -6.99
N GLY A 147 -26.14 3.42 -8.01
CA GLY A 147 -24.99 3.65 -8.87
C GLY A 147 -24.01 2.48 -8.80
N SER A 148 -23.21 2.40 -9.82
CA SER A 148 -22.11 1.41 -9.91
C SER A 148 -21.02 1.95 -10.81
N ALA A 149 -19.77 1.61 -10.49
CA ALA A 149 -18.63 1.80 -11.37
C ALA A 149 -18.44 0.56 -12.24
N ASP A 150 -18.09 0.71 -13.50
CA ASP A 150 -17.67 -0.38 -14.37
C ASP A 150 -16.32 -0.91 -13.88
N ALA A 151 -16.27 -2.17 -13.42
CA ALA A 151 -15.10 -2.74 -12.81
C ALA A 151 -13.94 -2.91 -13.81
N PHE A 152 -14.22 -3.23 -15.07
CA PHE A 152 -13.19 -3.35 -16.10
C PHE A 152 -12.53 -1.99 -16.38
N VAL A 153 -13.35 -0.96 -16.60
CA VAL A 153 -12.85 0.41 -16.85
C VAL A 153 -12.06 0.93 -15.66
N TRP A 154 -12.53 0.68 -14.45
CA TRP A 154 -11.85 1.14 -13.23
C TRP A 154 -10.48 0.48 -13.06
N LEU A 155 -10.39 -0.84 -13.23
CA LEU A 155 -9.15 -1.59 -13.12
C LEU A 155 -8.19 -1.34 -14.29
N ASP A 156 -8.68 -1.10 -15.51
CA ASP A 156 -7.87 -0.68 -16.66
C ASP A 156 -7.22 0.69 -16.39
N ASN A 157 -7.97 1.62 -15.78
CA ASN A 157 -7.42 2.91 -15.36
C ASN A 157 -6.34 2.74 -14.28
N LEU A 158 -6.57 1.90 -13.27
CA LEU A 158 -5.57 1.59 -12.25
C LEU A 158 -4.30 0.98 -12.86
N THR A 159 -4.46 0.02 -13.77
CA THR A 159 -3.34 -0.62 -14.48
C THR A 159 -2.55 0.41 -15.30
N SER A 160 -3.24 1.35 -15.94
CA SER A 160 -2.60 2.43 -16.70
C SER A 160 -1.83 3.38 -15.79
N LEU A 161 -2.39 3.76 -14.65
CA LEU A 161 -1.72 4.61 -13.66
C LEU A 161 -0.46 3.92 -13.11
N GLN A 162 -0.57 2.67 -12.69
CA GLN A 162 0.58 1.90 -12.21
C GLN A 162 1.64 1.65 -13.31
N GLY A 163 1.24 1.56 -14.58
CA GLY A 163 2.15 1.41 -15.71
C GLY A 163 2.93 2.68 -16.05
N ASN A 164 2.44 3.84 -15.63
CA ASN A 164 3.11 5.13 -15.82
C ASN A 164 4.10 5.47 -14.70
N THR A 165 4.04 4.75 -13.58
CA THR A 165 4.95 4.86 -12.45
C THR A 165 5.69 3.55 -12.26
N THR A 166 7.00 3.58 -12.20
CA THR A 166 7.81 2.41 -11.85
C THR A 166 7.99 2.39 -10.34
N GLY A 167 7.80 1.23 -9.70
CA GLY A 167 8.09 1.08 -8.28
C GLY A 167 6.90 1.18 -7.33
N ASP A 168 5.66 1.26 -7.82
CA ASP A 168 4.48 1.20 -6.97
C ASP A 168 3.99 -0.24 -6.76
N ILE A 169 3.81 -0.62 -5.51
CA ILE A 169 3.08 -1.82 -5.11
C ILE A 169 1.64 -1.42 -4.82
N VAL A 170 0.69 -2.16 -5.36
CA VAL A 170 -0.74 -1.93 -5.19
C VAL A 170 -1.38 -3.08 -4.44
N THR A 171 -2.26 -2.77 -3.51
CA THR A 171 -3.08 -3.77 -2.82
C THR A 171 -4.54 -3.59 -3.15
N LEU A 172 -5.20 -4.69 -3.47
CA LEU A 172 -6.64 -4.76 -3.70
C LEU A 172 -7.27 -5.67 -2.64
N LEU A 173 -8.23 -5.16 -1.89
CA LEU A 173 -9.06 -5.93 -0.97
C LEU A 173 -10.49 -5.98 -1.50
N PHE A 174 -10.91 -7.14 -1.95
CA PHE A 174 -12.26 -7.33 -2.49
C PHE A 174 -13.23 -7.85 -1.43
N GLU A 175 -14.34 -7.13 -1.25
CA GLU A 175 -15.55 -7.69 -0.72
C GLU A 175 -16.30 -8.37 -1.89
N ASN A 176 -16.10 -9.70 -2.02
CA ASN A 176 -16.38 -10.43 -3.24
C ASN A 176 -17.73 -11.15 -3.20
N TYR A 177 -18.67 -10.69 -4.04
CA TYR A 177 -20.01 -11.26 -4.20
C TYR A 177 -20.23 -11.92 -5.57
N VAL A 178 -19.14 -12.19 -6.29
CA VAL A 178 -19.13 -12.91 -7.58
C VAL A 178 -18.38 -14.24 -7.46
N PRO A 179 -18.61 -15.23 -8.33
CA PRO A 179 -17.81 -16.46 -8.36
C PRO A 179 -16.32 -16.21 -8.62
N GLY A 180 -15.44 -17.10 -8.11
CA GLY A 180 -13.98 -16.96 -8.25
C GLY A 180 -13.50 -16.86 -9.70
N ASN A 181 -14.05 -17.69 -10.58
CA ASN A 181 -13.72 -17.63 -12.02
C ASN A 181 -14.16 -16.31 -12.70
N HIS A 182 -15.18 -15.62 -12.18
CA HIS A 182 -15.60 -14.31 -12.70
C HIS A 182 -14.66 -13.21 -12.22
N LEU A 183 -14.22 -13.27 -10.96
CA LEU A 183 -13.23 -12.32 -10.44
C LEU A 183 -11.86 -12.55 -11.12
N GLU A 184 -11.44 -13.80 -11.28
CA GLU A 184 -10.22 -14.15 -12.03
C GLU A 184 -10.27 -13.62 -13.48
N TYR A 185 -11.42 -13.78 -14.17
CA TYR A 185 -11.63 -13.24 -15.52
C TYR A 185 -11.45 -11.71 -15.53
N LEU A 186 -12.10 -10.98 -14.64
CA LEU A 186 -11.96 -9.53 -14.51
C LEU A 186 -10.50 -9.10 -14.33
N LEU A 187 -9.79 -9.76 -13.41
CA LEU A 187 -8.40 -9.43 -13.08
C LEU A 187 -7.42 -9.82 -14.20
N SER A 188 -7.75 -10.87 -14.97
CA SER A 188 -6.98 -11.29 -16.13
C SER A 188 -7.13 -10.31 -17.29
N GLU A 189 -8.36 -9.90 -17.62
CA GLU A 189 -8.64 -8.95 -18.70
C GLU A 189 -8.03 -7.57 -18.42
N SER A 190 -8.04 -7.11 -17.18
CA SER A 190 -7.41 -5.85 -16.78
C SER A 190 -5.89 -5.90 -16.61
N GLY A 191 -5.23 -7.05 -16.84
CA GLY A 191 -3.79 -7.21 -16.72
C GLY A 191 -3.25 -7.22 -15.29
N ILE A 192 -4.12 -7.30 -14.28
CA ILE A 192 -3.74 -7.31 -12.85
C ILE A 192 -3.22 -8.68 -12.43
N LEU A 193 -3.88 -9.76 -12.85
CA LEU A 193 -3.55 -11.11 -12.41
C LEU A 193 -2.11 -11.53 -12.76
N GLN A 194 -1.57 -11.06 -13.90
CA GLN A 194 -0.20 -11.35 -14.31
C GLN A 194 0.86 -10.75 -13.35
N ARG A 195 0.47 -9.70 -12.63
CA ARG A 195 1.32 -9.00 -11.66
C ARG A 195 0.99 -9.35 -10.22
N ALA A 196 0.01 -10.24 -10.01
CA ALA A 196 -0.40 -10.66 -8.69
C ALA A 196 0.71 -11.46 -7.99
N TYR A 197 0.97 -11.09 -6.73
CA TYR A 197 1.85 -11.80 -5.82
C TYR A 197 1.03 -12.77 -4.97
N PHE A 198 1.53 -13.98 -4.81
CA PHE A 198 1.00 -14.97 -3.87
C PHE A 198 1.92 -15.10 -2.67
N HIS A 199 1.37 -15.01 -1.46
CA HIS A 199 2.09 -15.22 -0.22
C HIS A 199 1.72 -16.55 0.42
N GLU A 200 2.73 -17.38 0.70
CA GLU A 200 2.56 -18.62 1.46
C GLU A 200 2.57 -18.32 2.96
N ILE A 201 1.50 -18.68 3.66
CA ILE A 201 1.35 -18.44 5.10
C ILE A 201 2.50 -19.09 5.88
N GLY A 202 3.09 -18.31 6.79
CA GLY A 202 4.19 -18.75 7.64
C GLY A 202 5.58 -18.58 7.01
N THR A 203 5.66 -18.00 5.82
CA THR A 203 6.92 -17.49 5.25
C THR A 203 7.09 -16.01 5.56
N GLU A 204 8.28 -15.47 5.36
CA GLU A 204 8.53 -14.03 5.44
C GLU A 204 7.99 -13.33 4.18
N TRP A 205 7.46 -12.12 4.34
CA TRP A 205 7.10 -11.29 3.20
C TRP A 205 8.37 -10.82 2.47
N PRO A 206 8.35 -10.75 1.14
CA PRO A 206 9.49 -10.27 0.37
C PRO A 206 9.74 -8.78 0.61
N SER A 207 10.95 -8.33 0.28
CA SER A 207 11.20 -6.90 0.16
C SER A 207 10.36 -6.31 -0.97
N MET A 208 9.99 -5.04 -0.84
CA MET A 208 9.27 -4.34 -1.90
C MET A 208 10.09 -4.30 -3.18
N GLY A 209 11.43 -4.18 -3.08
CA GLY A 209 12.33 -4.25 -4.23
C GLY A 209 12.25 -5.60 -4.96
N ASP A 210 12.19 -6.72 -4.23
CA ASP A 210 12.01 -8.04 -4.84
C ASP A 210 10.67 -8.17 -5.57
N MET A 211 9.60 -7.59 -5.01
CA MET A 211 8.29 -7.57 -5.67
C MET A 211 8.33 -6.76 -6.97
N ILE A 212 8.98 -5.59 -6.97
CA ILE A 212 9.14 -4.74 -8.16
C ILE A 212 9.97 -5.45 -9.22
N LEU A 213 11.15 -5.97 -8.87
CA LEU A 213 12.07 -6.64 -9.81
C LEU A 213 11.48 -7.92 -10.40
N SER A 214 10.66 -8.65 -9.64
CA SER A 214 9.96 -9.83 -10.14
C SER A 214 8.73 -9.51 -11.00
N GLY A 215 8.30 -8.24 -11.04
CA GLY A 215 7.05 -7.82 -11.69
C GLY A 215 5.78 -8.32 -10.97
N LYS A 216 5.90 -8.77 -9.71
CA LYS A 216 4.79 -9.23 -8.86
C LYS A 216 4.43 -8.17 -7.82
N ASN A 217 3.99 -7.04 -8.30
CA ASN A 217 3.77 -5.81 -7.53
C ASN A 217 2.28 -5.48 -7.30
N VAL A 218 1.41 -6.48 -7.36
CA VAL A 218 0.00 -6.37 -6.95
C VAL A 218 -0.30 -7.45 -5.92
N VAL A 219 -0.85 -7.08 -4.79
CA VAL A 219 -1.32 -8.00 -3.73
C VAL A 219 -2.83 -8.01 -3.74
N ILE A 220 -3.45 -9.20 -3.77
CA ILE A 220 -4.90 -9.32 -3.87
C ILE A 220 -5.42 -10.12 -2.68
N PHE A 221 -6.26 -9.48 -1.89
CA PHE A 221 -7.01 -10.12 -0.83
C PHE A 221 -8.50 -10.19 -1.20
N VAL A 222 -9.14 -11.29 -0.83
CA VAL A 222 -10.59 -11.47 -0.98
C VAL A 222 -11.20 -11.78 0.37
N GLN A 223 -12.30 -11.12 0.72
CA GLN A 223 -12.94 -11.28 2.02
C GLN A 223 -13.45 -12.72 2.24
N TYR A 224 -14.04 -13.30 1.20
CA TYR A 224 -14.49 -14.68 1.18
C TYR A 224 -13.58 -15.49 0.24
N GLY A 225 -12.63 -16.24 0.82
CA GLY A 225 -11.67 -17.00 0.05
C GLY A 225 -12.30 -18.04 -0.88
N TYR A 226 -11.70 -18.22 -2.05
CA TYR A 226 -12.17 -19.20 -3.05
C TYR A 226 -11.43 -20.55 -2.97
N GLY A 227 -10.51 -20.70 -2.02
CA GLY A 227 -9.70 -21.92 -1.84
C GLY A 227 -8.50 -21.99 -2.80
N ASP A 228 -7.86 -23.16 -2.86
CA ASP A 228 -6.59 -23.37 -3.55
C ASP A 228 -6.69 -23.31 -5.09
N GLU A 229 -7.89 -23.20 -5.63
CA GLU A 229 -8.10 -23.09 -7.08
C GLU A 229 -7.64 -21.74 -7.64
N TYR A 230 -7.63 -20.71 -6.77
CA TYR A 230 -7.25 -19.33 -7.11
C TYR A 230 -6.21 -18.81 -6.11
N PRO A 231 -4.95 -19.28 -6.17
CA PRO A 231 -3.96 -18.97 -5.14
C PRO A 231 -3.63 -17.48 -5.03
N GLU A 232 -3.69 -16.73 -6.13
CA GLU A 232 -3.46 -15.28 -6.13
C GLU A 232 -4.60 -14.49 -5.49
N LEU A 233 -5.78 -15.09 -5.33
CA LEU A 233 -6.93 -14.49 -4.62
C LEU A 233 -6.90 -14.91 -3.16
N MET A 234 -5.96 -14.37 -2.42
CA MET A 234 -5.68 -14.76 -1.04
C MET A 234 -6.84 -14.41 -0.11
N SER A 235 -7.24 -15.36 0.75
CA SER A 235 -8.25 -15.08 1.78
C SER A 235 -7.76 -14.01 2.75
N ALA A 236 -8.44 -12.86 2.80
CA ALA A 236 -8.05 -11.74 3.63
C ALA A 236 -7.89 -12.17 5.11
N TRP A 237 -8.90 -12.81 5.67
CA TRP A 237 -8.94 -13.13 7.10
C TRP A 237 -8.10 -14.35 7.48
N THR A 238 -7.36 -14.91 6.55
CA THR A 238 -6.33 -15.93 6.78
C THR A 238 -4.93 -15.36 6.69
N HIS A 239 -4.73 -14.33 5.83
CA HIS A 239 -3.43 -13.70 5.58
C HIS A 239 -3.25 -12.37 6.32
N THR A 240 -4.36 -11.79 6.79
CA THR A 240 -4.38 -10.49 7.45
C THR A 240 -5.36 -10.48 8.61
N TRP A 241 -5.43 -9.35 9.29
CA TRP A 241 -6.48 -9.01 10.23
C TRP A 241 -6.79 -7.53 10.17
N ASP A 242 -7.91 -7.09 10.76
CA ASP A 242 -8.27 -5.69 10.86
C ASP A 242 -8.72 -5.28 12.27
N THR A 243 -8.71 -3.97 12.53
CA THR A 243 -9.37 -3.40 13.71
C THR A 243 -10.88 -3.34 13.50
N PRO A 244 -11.70 -3.23 14.57
CA PRO A 244 -13.14 -3.03 14.45
C PRO A 244 -13.49 -1.86 13.53
N TYR A 245 -14.66 -1.95 12.90
CA TYR A 245 -15.23 -0.94 12.02
C TYR A 245 -16.75 -0.83 12.29
N GLY A 246 -17.34 0.28 11.96
CA GLY A 246 -18.76 0.51 12.21
C GLY A 246 -19.04 1.39 13.43
N GLU A 247 -17.99 1.86 14.09
CA GLU A 247 -18.05 2.80 15.19
C GLU A 247 -18.67 4.12 14.74
N SER A 248 -19.31 4.81 15.69
CA SER A 248 -19.95 6.08 15.43
C SER A 248 -19.27 7.26 16.11
N GLU A 249 -18.40 7.02 17.08
CA GLU A 249 -17.67 8.06 17.80
C GLU A 249 -16.16 7.73 17.88
N PRO A 250 -15.27 8.74 17.88
CA PRO A 250 -13.83 8.51 17.90
C PRO A 250 -13.34 7.70 19.10
N GLU A 251 -13.99 7.84 20.25
CA GLU A 251 -13.64 7.18 21.51
C GLU A 251 -13.94 5.66 21.47
N GLU A 252 -14.75 5.21 20.52
CA GLU A 252 -15.09 3.80 20.32
C GLU A 252 -14.03 3.08 19.46
N MET A 253 -13.19 3.82 18.73
CA MET A 253 -12.17 3.25 17.86
C MET A 253 -11.06 2.60 18.67
N SER A 254 -10.82 1.31 18.46
CA SER A 254 -9.81 0.53 19.19
C SER A 254 -8.74 -0.06 18.27
N CYS A 255 -7.68 -0.60 18.86
CA CYS A 255 -6.65 -1.37 18.17
C CYS A 255 -6.84 -2.88 18.34
N GLU A 256 -8.02 -3.30 18.81
CA GLU A 256 -8.34 -4.70 19.03
C GLU A 256 -8.62 -5.44 17.71
N LEU A 257 -8.66 -6.77 17.78
CA LEU A 257 -9.04 -7.59 16.64
C LEU A 257 -10.51 -7.38 16.26
N GLY A 258 -10.76 -6.96 15.03
CA GLY A 258 -12.07 -7.00 14.38
C GLY A 258 -12.30 -8.35 13.68
N ARG A 259 -11.57 -8.59 12.59
CA ARG A 259 -11.64 -9.83 11.79
C ARG A 259 -10.23 -10.34 11.51
N GLY A 260 -10.09 -11.64 11.20
CA GLY A 260 -8.84 -12.22 10.73
C GLY A 260 -8.02 -12.94 11.81
N ASP A 261 -6.71 -13.05 11.58
CA ASP A 261 -5.77 -13.78 12.44
C ASP A 261 -4.65 -12.85 12.95
N LEU A 262 -4.64 -12.56 14.25
CA LEU A 262 -3.62 -11.74 14.93
C LEU A 262 -2.18 -12.25 14.79
N ASN A 263 -1.98 -13.50 14.37
CA ASN A 263 -0.63 -14.00 14.12
C ASN A 263 -0.04 -13.54 12.80
N GLN A 264 -0.86 -12.92 11.94
CA GLN A 264 -0.39 -12.38 10.67
C GLN A 264 0.22 -10.99 10.87
N PRO A 265 1.38 -10.69 10.24
CA PRO A 265 2.02 -9.40 10.39
C PRO A 265 1.32 -8.28 9.61
N VAL A 266 0.61 -8.62 8.54
CA VAL A 266 -0.14 -7.68 7.69
C VAL A 266 -1.49 -7.38 8.31
N TRP A 267 -1.82 -6.09 8.48
CA TRP A 267 -3.10 -5.72 9.07
C TRP A 267 -3.60 -4.33 8.67
N HIS A 268 -4.93 -4.14 8.80
CA HIS A 268 -5.65 -2.95 8.43
C HIS A 268 -6.11 -2.18 9.67
N MET A 269 -5.69 -0.95 9.82
CA MET A 269 -6.25 0.00 10.77
C MET A 269 -7.44 0.70 10.12
N ASN A 270 -8.65 0.23 10.40
CA ASN A 270 -9.88 0.87 9.92
C ASN A 270 -10.06 2.22 10.61
N ASN A 271 -10.04 3.32 9.86
CA ASN A 271 -10.10 4.68 10.39
C ASN A 271 -11.22 5.48 9.75
N TRP A 272 -12.44 5.04 9.96
CA TRP A 272 -13.64 5.79 9.57
C TRP A 272 -14.75 5.65 10.61
N LEU A 273 -15.68 6.59 10.59
CA LEU A 273 -16.82 6.65 11.47
C LEU A 273 -18.12 6.71 10.66
N ASN A 274 -19.14 6.04 11.14
CA ASN A 274 -20.41 5.96 10.48
C ASN A 274 -21.48 6.79 11.20
N THR A 275 -22.41 7.35 10.41
CA THR A 275 -23.68 7.87 10.90
C THR A 275 -24.81 7.14 10.18
N MET A 276 -25.64 6.43 10.93
CA MET A 276 -26.71 5.58 10.37
C MET A 276 -26.20 4.57 9.32
N SER A 277 -25.08 3.90 9.62
CA SER A 277 -24.41 2.92 8.73
C SER A 277 -23.92 3.51 7.39
N ARG A 278 -23.53 4.77 7.38
CA ARG A 278 -22.95 5.46 6.23
C ARG A 278 -21.72 6.24 6.62
N ALA A 279 -20.79 6.35 5.70
CA ALA A 279 -19.63 7.24 5.83
C ALA A 279 -20.06 8.67 6.17
N ASP A 280 -19.42 9.29 7.14
CA ASP A 280 -19.75 10.64 7.61
C ASP A 280 -18.61 11.63 7.30
N PRO A 281 -18.78 12.51 6.30
CA PRO A 281 -17.72 13.44 5.90
C PRO A 281 -17.33 14.43 7.00
N THR A 282 -18.25 14.76 7.92
CA THR A 282 -17.94 15.67 9.03
C THR A 282 -17.05 14.97 10.07
N LYS A 283 -17.32 13.69 10.34
CA LYS A 283 -16.49 12.90 11.25
C LYS A 283 -15.14 12.57 10.64
N ALA A 284 -15.08 12.35 9.32
CA ALA A 284 -13.84 12.15 8.59
C ALA A 284 -12.85 13.31 8.79
N THR A 285 -13.31 14.58 8.79
CA THR A 285 -12.43 15.74 9.07
C THR A 285 -11.78 15.72 10.45
N ILE A 286 -12.35 14.96 11.39
CA ILE A 286 -11.81 14.84 12.76
C ILE A 286 -10.81 13.70 12.83
N VAL A 287 -11.20 12.50 12.36
CA VAL A 287 -10.38 11.30 12.53
C VAL A 287 -9.25 11.18 11.49
N ASN A 288 -9.36 11.87 10.36
CA ASN A 288 -8.33 11.91 9.32
C ASN A 288 -7.39 13.12 9.45
N GLU A 289 -7.62 14.02 10.44
CA GLU A 289 -6.70 15.12 10.74
C GLU A 289 -5.33 14.54 11.12
N TYR A 290 -4.25 15.15 10.61
CA TYR A 290 -2.90 14.60 10.67
C TYR A 290 -2.47 14.13 12.08
N GLN A 291 -2.57 14.99 13.08
CA GLN A 291 -2.09 14.64 14.42
C GLN A 291 -2.99 13.58 15.07
N THR A 292 -4.29 13.69 14.89
CA THR A 292 -5.28 12.74 15.41
C THR A 292 -5.03 11.32 14.83
N LEU A 293 -4.84 11.24 13.52
CA LEU A 293 -4.59 9.97 12.83
C LEU A 293 -3.22 9.39 13.17
N LEU A 294 -2.19 10.24 13.24
CA LEU A 294 -0.83 9.83 13.61
C LEU A 294 -0.79 9.30 15.04
N ASP A 295 -1.38 10.01 16.00
CA ASP A 295 -1.43 9.59 17.41
C ASP A 295 -2.12 8.22 17.55
N ARG A 296 -3.22 7.99 16.82
CA ARG A 296 -3.90 6.70 16.79
C ARG A 296 -3.04 5.61 16.16
N ALA A 297 -2.38 5.89 15.05
CA ALA A 297 -1.53 4.91 14.37
C ALA A 297 -0.33 4.50 15.24
N LEU A 298 0.30 5.45 15.93
CA LEU A 298 1.39 5.18 16.88
C LEU A 298 0.91 4.38 18.09
N LEU A 299 -0.25 4.72 18.67
CA LEU A 299 -0.85 3.97 19.76
C LEU A 299 -1.15 2.53 19.35
N CYS A 300 -1.69 2.32 18.14
CA CYS A 300 -1.98 0.99 17.64
C CYS A 300 -0.68 0.22 17.33
N TRP A 301 0.33 0.87 16.79
CA TRP A 301 1.65 0.27 16.58
C TRP A 301 2.27 -0.19 17.90
N GLU A 302 2.28 0.66 18.94
CA GLU A 302 2.72 0.29 20.29
C GLU A 302 1.93 -0.90 20.86
N THR A 303 0.61 -0.88 20.71
CA THR A 303 -0.29 -1.89 21.27
C THR A 303 -0.13 -3.25 20.60
N VAL A 304 0.01 -3.24 19.28
CA VAL A 304 0.10 -4.45 18.43
C VAL A 304 1.52 -4.99 18.37
N GLY A 305 2.52 -4.11 18.42
CA GLY A 305 3.94 -4.44 18.34
C GLY A 305 4.53 -4.37 16.92
N ASN A 306 3.70 -4.14 15.90
CA ASN A 306 4.12 -3.84 14.54
C ASN A 306 3.23 -2.74 13.94
N ARG A 307 3.79 -2.00 12.96
CA ARG A 307 3.08 -0.89 12.30
C ARG A 307 1.83 -1.37 11.56
N PRO A 308 0.79 -0.53 11.42
CA PRO A 308 -0.30 -0.84 10.51
C PRO A 308 0.23 -0.92 9.08
N THR A 309 -0.03 -2.04 8.39
CA THR A 309 0.29 -2.17 6.97
C THR A 309 -0.64 -1.27 6.14
N PHE A 310 -1.88 -1.13 6.57
CA PHE A 310 -2.86 -0.27 5.91
C PHE A 310 -3.53 0.66 6.90
N ILE A 311 -3.72 1.92 6.49
CA ILE A 311 -4.60 2.87 7.16
C ILE A 311 -5.77 3.16 6.23
N GLY A 312 -6.89 2.47 6.47
CA GLY A 312 -8.11 2.61 5.69
C GLY A 312 -8.95 3.80 6.14
N VAL A 313 -9.33 4.67 5.19
CA VAL A 313 -10.12 5.87 5.47
C VAL A 313 -11.29 6.03 4.52
N ASP A 314 -12.36 6.69 5.00
CA ASP A 314 -13.36 7.36 4.17
C ASP A 314 -12.97 8.83 3.99
N TYR A 315 -13.41 9.46 2.89
CA TYR A 315 -13.19 10.88 2.59
C TYR A 315 -11.72 11.29 2.79
N TRP A 316 -10.82 10.59 2.12
CA TRP A 316 -9.38 10.83 2.20
C TRP A 316 -9.01 12.31 1.93
N GLU A 317 -9.79 13.00 1.09
CA GLU A 317 -9.61 14.42 0.74
C GLU A 317 -9.87 15.37 1.93
N GLN A 318 -10.47 14.87 3.00
CA GLN A 318 -10.80 15.66 4.19
C GLN A 318 -9.81 15.40 5.34
N GLY A 319 -8.61 14.93 5.00
CA GLY A 319 -7.57 14.66 5.97
C GLY A 319 -6.21 14.50 5.33
N GLU A 320 -5.30 13.82 6.02
CA GLU A 320 -3.91 13.74 5.62
C GLU A 320 -3.33 12.31 5.74
N VAL A 321 -4.14 11.31 5.36
CA VAL A 321 -3.72 9.90 5.52
C VAL A 321 -2.39 9.61 4.84
N THR A 322 -2.15 10.16 3.66
CA THR A 322 -0.90 9.97 2.92
C THR A 322 0.29 10.60 3.63
N ASN A 323 0.13 11.81 4.19
CA ASN A 323 1.18 12.45 4.98
C ASN A 323 1.49 11.66 6.26
N VAL A 324 0.48 11.05 6.89
CA VAL A 324 0.66 10.17 8.05
C VAL A 324 1.45 8.92 7.65
N THR A 325 1.10 8.26 6.54
CA THR A 325 1.85 7.06 6.10
C THR A 325 3.29 7.38 5.72
N ILE A 326 3.55 8.53 5.07
CA ILE A 326 4.92 9.01 4.79
C ILE A 326 5.70 9.20 6.10
N THR A 327 5.07 9.76 7.13
CA THR A 327 5.72 9.95 8.44
C THR A 327 6.05 8.61 9.09
N LEU A 328 5.09 7.68 9.15
CA LEU A 328 5.30 6.35 9.72
C LEU A 328 6.39 5.58 8.97
N ASN A 329 6.44 5.69 7.65
CA ASN A 329 7.45 5.00 6.85
C ASN A 329 8.87 5.58 7.00
N LYS A 330 9.03 6.76 7.57
CA LYS A 330 10.34 7.31 7.97
C LYS A 330 10.78 6.89 9.37
N MET A 331 9.92 6.24 10.13
CA MET A 331 10.20 5.75 11.47
C MET A 331 10.55 4.26 11.41
N SER A 332 11.42 3.80 12.31
CA SER A 332 11.76 2.39 12.47
C SER A 332 10.99 1.76 13.64
N ASP A 333 10.61 2.58 14.61
CA ASP A 333 9.88 2.17 15.82
C ASP A 333 8.87 3.26 16.22
N TRP A 334 7.77 2.88 16.86
CA TRP A 334 6.73 3.81 17.32
C TRP A 334 7.23 4.85 18.33
N SER A 335 8.35 4.57 19.01
CA SER A 335 8.98 5.45 20.01
C SER A 335 10.05 6.37 19.43
N ASP A 336 10.32 6.32 18.13
CA ASP A 336 11.25 7.24 17.48
C ASP A 336 10.79 8.69 17.57
N GLU A 337 11.72 9.63 17.40
CA GLU A 337 11.37 11.04 17.22
C GLU A 337 10.53 11.20 15.95
N ILE A 338 9.35 11.80 16.10
CA ILE A 338 8.44 12.01 14.98
C ILE A 338 9.10 12.92 13.93
N PRO A 339 9.26 12.48 12.69
CA PRO A 339 9.81 13.30 11.63
C PRO A 339 9.00 14.59 11.40
N PRO A 340 9.61 15.66 10.85
CA PRO A 340 8.86 16.85 10.45
C PRO A 340 7.70 16.49 9.51
N HIS A 341 6.60 17.22 9.65
CA HIS A 341 5.43 17.03 8.79
C HIS A 341 5.83 17.12 7.30
N PRO A 342 5.45 16.15 6.44
CA PRO A 342 5.89 16.11 5.05
C PRO A 342 5.69 17.42 4.26
N ALA A 343 4.55 18.10 4.44
CA ALA A 343 4.27 19.37 3.78
C ALA A 343 5.11 20.56 4.31
N SER A 344 5.87 20.40 5.40
CA SER A 344 6.74 21.45 5.93
C SER A 344 8.17 21.43 5.37
N VAL A 345 8.48 20.46 4.51
CA VAL A 345 9.83 20.22 3.96
C VAL A 345 9.97 20.70 2.50
N THR A 346 8.93 21.36 1.95
CA THR A 346 8.90 21.90 0.57
C THR A 346 9.50 23.30 0.47
#